data_31bd2ce24841b650fad36effb2225f5b
#
_entry.id   31bd2ce24841b650fad36effb2225f5b
#
_cell.length_a   1.000
_cell.length_b   1.000
_cell.length_c   1.000
_cell.angle_alpha   90.00
_cell.angle_beta   90.00
_cell.angle_gamma   90.00
#
_symmetry.space_group_name_H-M   'P 1'
#
loop_
_entity.id
_entity.type
_entity.pdbx_description
1 polymer ?
#
loop_
_entity_poly.entity_id
_entity_poly.type
_entity_poly.pdbx_seq_one_letter_code
_entity_poly.pdbx_strand_id
1 'polypeptide(L)'
;MLGFHKKRDPWSMANDIAKEIGRRGFPAEAKPVTVMSAMGNAQKFAIVIPGRGVAVINNDLNIVVASSNKPLPQAPVFEYKNAEAAAENILRNLPLP
;
A
#
# COMPACT_ATOMS: atom_id res chain seq x y z
N MET A 1 -1.55 10.51 -28.81
CA MET A 1 -1.94 10.43 -28.35
C MET A 1 -2.23 10.50 -27.71
N LEU A 2 -2.18 10.79 -27.72
CA LEU A 2 -2.59 10.84 -27.17
C LEU A 2 -2.70 10.97 -26.20
N GLY A 3 -2.54 11.38 -26.32
CA GLY A 3 -2.37 11.47 -25.06
C GLY A 3 -3.35 11.45 -24.00
N PHE A 4 -3.90 10.46 -23.79
CA PHE A 4 -4.64 10.35 -22.59
C PHE A 4 -3.77 9.85 -21.48
N HIS A 5 -3.98 10.46 -20.33
CA HIS A 5 -3.37 10.02 -19.12
C HIS A 5 -4.08 8.79 -18.66
N LYS A 6 -3.35 7.73 -18.64
CA LYS A 6 -3.83 6.56 -18.01
C LYS A 6 -4.04 6.86 -16.54
N LYS A 7 -5.25 6.78 -16.07
CA LYS A 7 -5.50 6.85 -14.66
C LYS A 7 -4.73 5.74 -13.96
N ARG A 8 -4.02 6.08 -12.93
CA ARG A 8 -3.32 5.06 -12.17
C ARG A 8 -4.33 4.17 -11.49
N ASP A 9 -4.20 2.89 -11.74
CA ASP A 9 -5.09 1.90 -11.16
C ASP A 9 -4.52 1.45 -9.81
N PRO A 10 -5.26 1.60 -8.71
CA PRO A 10 -4.74 1.18 -7.39
C PRO A 10 -4.32 -0.28 -7.34
N TRP A 11 -5.00 -1.15 -8.09
CA TRP A 11 -4.63 -2.56 -8.13
C TRP A 11 -3.25 -2.75 -8.77
N SER A 12 -3.01 -2.07 -9.89
CA SER A 12 -1.71 -2.12 -10.56
C SER A 12 -0.62 -1.55 -9.66
N MET A 13 -0.93 -0.46 -8.96
CA MET A 13 0.01 0.15 -8.02
C MET A 13 0.37 -0.82 -6.91
N ALA A 14 -0.62 -1.48 -6.33
CA ALA A 14 -0.38 -2.44 -5.25
C ALA A 14 0.51 -3.58 -5.72
N ASN A 15 0.25 -4.09 -6.92
CA ASN A 15 1.07 -5.17 -7.47
C ASN A 15 2.50 -4.72 -7.74
N ASP A 16 2.67 -3.53 -8.29
CA ASP A 16 4.01 -3.00 -8.57
C ASP A 16 4.80 -2.80 -7.28
N ILE A 17 4.14 -2.29 -6.24
CA ILE A 17 4.78 -2.11 -4.94
C ILE A 17 5.17 -3.47 -4.35
N ALA A 18 4.26 -4.44 -4.43
CA ALA A 18 4.55 -5.77 -3.89
C ALA A 18 5.75 -6.42 -4.61
N LYS A 19 5.81 -6.26 -5.92
CA LYS A 19 6.95 -6.76 -6.69
C LYS A 19 8.25 -6.09 -6.26
N GLU A 20 8.21 -4.79 -6.07
CA GLU A 20 9.39 -4.04 -5.67
C GLU A 20 9.87 -4.45 -4.29
N ILE A 21 8.95 -4.67 -3.36
CA ILE A 21 9.30 -5.16 -2.02
C ILE A 21 9.92 -6.56 -2.12
N GLY A 22 9.35 -7.40 -2.98
CA GLY A 22 9.91 -8.74 -3.21
C GLY A 22 11.33 -8.70 -3.74
N ARG A 23 11.61 -7.77 -4.66
CA ARG A 23 12.96 -7.60 -5.19
C ARG A 23 13.96 -7.19 -4.12
N ARG A 24 13.50 -6.57 -3.06
CA ARG A 24 14.34 -6.15 -1.93
C ARG A 24 14.50 -7.25 -0.89
N GLY A 25 13.95 -8.43 -1.16
CA GLY A 25 14.15 -9.60 -0.31
C GLY A 25 13.06 -9.86 0.71
N PHE A 26 11.92 -9.16 0.62
CA PHE A 26 10.83 -9.33 1.57
C PHE A 26 9.61 -9.86 0.85
N PRO A 27 9.02 -10.96 1.34
CA PRO A 27 7.75 -11.44 0.75
C PRO A 27 6.67 -10.38 0.88
N ALA A 28 5.93 -10.17 -0.20
CA ALA A 28 4.83 -9.21 -0.18
C ALA A 28 3.77 -9.67 -1.17
N GLU A 29 2.51 -9.40 -0.83
CA GLU A 29 1.40 -9.80 -1.66
C GLU A 29 0.37 -8.69 -1.71
N ALA A 30 -0.12 -8.37 -2.91
CA ALA A 30 -1.21 -7.42 -3.07
C ALA A 30 -2.52 -8.16 -2.98
N LYS A 31 -3.47 -7.62 -2.22
CA LYS A 31 -4.79 -8.23 -2.02
C LYS A 31 -5.88 -7.18 -2.01
N PRO A 32 -7.07 -7.48 -2.54
CA PRO A 32 -8.21 -6.61 -2.31
C PRO A 32 -8.70 -6.76 -0.86
N VAL A 33 -9.08 -5.65 -0.27
CA VAL A 33 -9.61 -5.65 1.10
C VAL A 33 -10.85 -4.76 1.14
N THR A 34 -11.75 -5.05 2.06
CA THR A 34 -12.92 -4.23 2.28
C THR A 34 -12.73 -3.46 3.58
N VAL A 35 -12.80 -2.15 3.48
CA VAL A 35 -12.70 -1.29 4.66
C VAL A 35 -14.10 -0.81 5.01
N MET A 36 -14.52 -1.09 6.23
CA MET A 36 -15.83 -0.68 6.73
C MET A 36 -15.71 0.68 7.39
N SER A 37 -16.68 1.54 7.12
CA SER A 37 -16.71 2.85 7.72
C SER A 37 -18.15 3.25 7.95
N ALA A 38 -18.37 4.38 8.66
CA ALA A 38 -19.69 4.91 8.88
C ALA A 38 -20.38 5.30 7.58
N MET A 39 -19.60 5.56 6.54
CA MET A 39 -20.13 5.92 5.22
C MET A 39 -20.42 4.72 4.33
N GLY A 40 -20.19 3.51 4.83
CA GLY A 40 -20.39 2.29 4.08
C GLY A 40 -19.08 1.56 3.85
N ASN A 41 -19.15 0.50 3.06
CA ASN A 41 -17.97 -0.32 2.76
C ASN A 41 -17.28 0.20 1.51
N ALA A 42 -15.96 0.26 1.54
CA ALA A 42 -15.17 0.64 0.39
C ALA A 42 -14.14 -0.43 0.11
N GLN A 43 -14.00 -0.80 -1.16
CA GLN A 43 -12.97 -1.74 -1.56
C GLN A 43 -11.66 -0.99 -1.77
N LYS A 44 -10.60 -1.49 -1.16
CA LYS A 44 -9.26 -0.93 -1.30
C LYS A 44 -8.29 -2.06 -1.58
N PHE A 45 -7.05 -1.73 -1.81
CA PHE A 45 -6.03 -2.73 -2.08
C PHE A 45 -4.93 -2.61 -1.04
N ALA A 46 -4.52 -3.76 -0.53
CA ALA A 46 -3.51 -3.83 0.51
C ALA A 46 -2.28 -4.55 -0.01
N ILE A 47 -1.12 -4.18 0.50
CA ILE A 47 0.11 -4.91 0.31
C ILE A 47 0.43 -5.53 1.66
N VAL A 48 0.39 -6.86 1.74
CA VAL A 48 0.64 -7.59 2.97
C VAL A 48 2.08 -8.06 2.99
N ILE A 49 2.81 -7.68 4.03
CA ILE A 49 4.20 -8.11 4.21
C ILE A 49 4.22 -8.99 5.46
N PRO A 50 4.25 -10.31 5.28
CA PRO A 50 4.14 -11.23 6.42
C PRO A 50 5.18 -10.94 7.49
N GLY A 51 4.73 -10.90 8.73
CA GLY A 51 5.61 -10.65 9.87
C GLY A 51 5.94 -9.20 10.10
N ARG A 52 5.57 -8.30 9.21
CA ARG A 52 5.91 -6.88 9.37
C ARG A 52 4.68 -5.97 9.42
N GLY A 53 3.74 -6.16 8.52
CA GLY A 53 2.57 -5.32 8.53
C GLY A 53 1.90 -5.22 7.18
N VAL A 54 1.11 -4.17 7.01
CA VAL A 54 0.26 -3.98 5.85
C VAL A 54 0.34 -2.53 5.40
N ALA A 55 0.31 -2.31 4.09
CA ALA A 55 0.12 -0.98 3.52
C ALA A 55 -1.18 -1.01 2.73
N VAL A 56 -2.00 0.02 2.89
CA VAL A 56 -3.29 0.11 2.21
C VAL A 56 -3.29 1.34 1.30
N ILE A 57 -3.70 1.15 0.06
CA ILE A 57 -3.81 2.24 -0.91
C ILE A 57 -5.26 2.71 -0.91
N ASN A 58 -5.48 3.98 -0.61
CA ASN A 58 -6.82 4.55 -0.64
C ASN A 58 -7.11 5.19 -2.00
N ASN A 59 -8.33 5.69 -2.16
CA ASN A 59 -8.79 6.22 -3.44
C ASN A 59 -8.06 7.49 -3.88
N ASP A 60 -7.44 8.20 -2.94
CA ASP A 60 -6.70 9.41 -3.23
C ASP A 60 -5.23 9.11 -3.54
N LEU A 61 -4.91 7.85 -3.73
CA LEU A 61 -3.56 7.39 -4.01
C LEU A 61 -2.58 7.63 -2.86
N ASN A 62 -3.11 7.80 -1.67
CA ASN A 62 -2.29 7.85 -0.46
C ASN A 62 -2.11 6.44 0.08
N ILE A 63 -0.97 6.19 0.65
CA ILE A 63 -0.64 4.88 1.22
C ILE A 63 -0.59 5.02 2.72
N VAL A 64 -1.39 4.22 3.40
CA VAL A 64 -1.43 4.17 4.86
C VAL A 64 -0.69 2.92 5.29
N VAL A 65 0.33 3.09 6.10
CA VAL A 65 1.15 1.96 6.55
C VAL A 65 0.79 1.62 7.99
N ALA A 66 0.57 0.34 8.25
CA ALA A 66 0.23 -0.11 9.59
C ALA A 66 1.04 -1.35 9.94
N SER A 67 1.60 -1.36 11.14
CA SER A 67 2.25 -2.54 11.67
C SER A 67 1.33 -3.19 12.69
N SER A 68 1.69 -4.40 13.12
CA SER A 68 0.88 -5.09 14.12
C SER A 68 0.85 -4.34 15.45
N ASN A 69 1.78 -3.43 15.66
CA ASN A 69 1.91 -2.70 16.93
C ASN A 69 1.38 -1.27 16.88
N LYS A 70 0.86 -0.84 15.73
CA LYS A 70 0.36 0.52 15.61
C LYS A 70 -1.06 0.51 15.07
N PRO A 71 -2.00 1.13 15.79
CA PRO A 71 -3.36 1.28 15.26
C PRO A 71 -3.36 2.14 14.00
N LEU A 72 -4.29 1.89 13.10
CA LEU A 72 -4.42 2.63 11.86
C LEU A 72 -4.43 4.15 12.03
N PRO A 73 -5.13 4.72 13.03
CA PRO A 73 -5.15 6.19 13.17
C PRO A 73 -3.80 6.81 13.42
N GLN A 74 -2.82 6.02 13.86
CA GLN A 74 -1.47 6.50 14.11
C GLN A 74 -0.49 6.07 13.03
N ALA A 75 -0.97 5.40 12.00
CA ALA A 75 -0.11 4.88 10.95
C ALA A 75 0.39 6.00 10.06
N PRO A 76 1.63 5.93 9.60
CA PRO A 76 2.13 6.91 8.63
C PRO A 76 1.35 6.87 7.33
N VAL A 77 1.17 8.04 6.74
CA VAL A 77 0.47 8.19 5.46
C VAL A 77 1.36 8.98 4.53
N PHE A 78 1.51 8.52 3.31
CA PHE A 78 2.28 9.25 2.31
C PHE A 78 1.66 9.08 0.93
N GLU A 79 1.95 10.03 0.04
CA GLU A 79 1.42 10.01 -1.31
C GLU A 79 2.24 9.09 -2.20
N TYR A 80 1.55 8.36 -3.07
CA TYR A 80 2.23 7.49 -4.03
C TYR A 80 2.90 8.33 -5.12
N LYS A 81 4.17 8.13 -5.34
CA LYS A 81 4.91 8.74 -6.44
C LYS A 81 5.33 7.69 -7.46
N ASN A 82 5.95 6.63 -7.02
CA ASN A 82 6.29 5.50 -7.86
C ASN A 82 6.49 4.29 -6.96
N ALA A 83 6.60 3.11 -7.57
CA ALA A 83 6.70 1.86 -6.81
C ALA A 83 7.95 1.78 -5.97
N GLU A 84 9.08 2.28 -6.49
CA GLU A 84 10.33 2.23 -5.75
C GLU A 84 10.29 3.08 -4.49
N ALA A 85 9.81 4.31 -4.61
CA ALA A 85 9.70 5.20 -3.46
C ALA A 85 8.68 4.67 -2.45
N ALA A 86 7.56 4.12 -2.95
CA ALA A 86 6.54 3.56 -2.08
C ALA A 86 7.08 2.37 -1.29
N ALA A 87 7.78 1.45 -1.97
CA ALA A 87 8.36 0.29 -1.30
C ALA A 87 9.36 0.72 -0.23
N GLU A 88 10.20 1.68 -0.55
CA GLU A 88 11.17 2.18 0.41
C GLU A 88 10.50 2.78 1.63
N ASN A 89 9.49 3.63 1.42
CA ASN A 89 8.78 4.26 2.52
C ASN A 89 8.02 3.24 3.37
N ILE A 90 7.41 2.25 2.74
CA ILE A 90 6.70 1.21 3.46
C ILE A 90 7.66 0.44 4.35
N LEU A 91 8.77 -0.02 3.79
CA LEU A 91 9.74 -0.82 4.55
C LEU A 91 10.40 0.00 5.65
N ARG A 92 10.62 1.29 5.41
CA ARG A 92 11.20 2.17 6.43
C ARG A 92 10.26 2.32 7.63
N ASN A 93 8.96 2.30 7.40
CA ASN A 93 7.97 2.51 8.45
C ASN A 93 7.49 1.24 9.12
N LEU A 94 7.89 0.09 8.62
CA LEU A 94 7.53 -1.19 9.23
C LEU A 94 8.77 -1.79 9.89
N PRO A 95 8.72 -2.00 11.21
CA PRO A 95 9.90 -2.53 11.91
C PRO A 95 10.21 -3.95 11.45
N LEU A 96 11.46 -4.32 11.58
CA LEU A 96 11.85 -5.71 11.34
C LEU A 96 11.22 -6.60 12.39
N PRO A 97 10.86 -7.81 12.01
CA PRO A 97 10.27 -8.75 12.96
C PRO A 97 11.21 -9.09 14.10
#